data_429c6116c9410f54bbc2218a79254559
#
_entry.id   429c6116c9410f54bbc2218a79254559
#
_cell.length_a   1.000
_cell.length_b   1.000
_cell.length_c   1.000
_cell.angle_alpha   90.00
_cell.angle_beta   90.00
_cell.angle_gamma   90.00
#
_symmetry.space_group_name_H-M   'P 1'
#
loop_
_entity.id
_entity.type
_entity.pdbx_description
1 polymer ?
#
loop_
_entity_poly.entity_id
_entity_poly.type
_entity_poly.pdbx_seq_one_letter_code
_entity_poly.pdbx_strand_id
1 'polypeptide(L)'
;MAERVTEWREGMFVVLPVNVGTTIEEGCMVVIDSTGYAKTAAEETGLVTIGIAESTVAAETEVKHICVRRKGLFLLDNSTGADMIKQEHVFKPCYAVGASEVAAKDRESGDAATRSAAGIVVEIVGDKVWVEFGGSN
;
A
#
# COMPACT_ATOMS: atom_id res chain seq x y z
N MET A 1 -4.19 -42.87 -0.62
CA MET A 1 -3.85 -41.45 -0.68
C MET A 1 -3.57 -40.93 0.71
N ALA A 2 -2.52 -40.18 0.85
CA ALA A 2 -2.15 -39.64 2.15
C ALA A 2 -2.83 -38.32 2.42
N GLU A 3 -3.29 -38.16 3.63
CA GLU A 3 -3.78 -36.88 4.10
C GLU A 3 -2.57 -35.98 4.42
N ARG A 4 -2.77 -34.68 4.35
CA ARG A 4 -1.72 -33.74 4.75
C ARG A 4 -2.31 -32.68 5.66
N VAL A 5 -1.52 -32.22 6.60
CA VAL A 5 -1.86 -31.11 7.46
C VAL A 5 -1.17 -29.87 6.89
N THR A 6 -1.97 -28.88 6.57
CA THR A 6 -1.46 -27.61 6.05
C THR A 6 -1.42 -26.60 7.18
N GLU A 7 -0.24 -26.04 7.43
CA GLU A 7 -0.12 -24.99 8.42
C GLU A 7 -0.80 -23.72 7.93
N TRP A 8 -1.32 -22.94 8.86
CA TRP A 8 -1.95 -21.66 8.53
C TRP A 8 -1.67 -20.65 9.63
N ARG A 9 -1.81 -19.39 9.29
CA ARG A 9 -1.67 -18.29 10.24
C ARG A 9 -2.54 -17.15 9.79
N GLU A 10 -2.77 -16.16 10.69
CA GLU A 10 -3.68 -15.06 10.39
C GLU A 10 -3.07 -14.10 9.41
N GLY A 11 -2.59 -13.92 8.61
CA GLY A 11 -2.10 -13.01 7.57
C GLY A 11 -2.22 -11.52 7.90
N MET A 12 -2.32 -11.15 9.18
CA MET A 12 -2.39 -9.75 9.58
C MET A 12 -1.07 -9.01 9.31
N PHE A 13 0.03 -9.70 9.47
CA PHE A 13 1.37 -9.15 9.26
C PHE A 13 2.12 -10.00 8.24
N VAL A 14 3.02 -9.36 7.54
CA VAL A 14 3.95 -10.06 6.65
C VAL A 14 5.32 -9.42 6.82
N VAL A 15 6.37 -10.20 6.62
CA VAL A 15 7.74 -9.73 6.68
C VAL A 15 8.31 -9.75 5.27
N LEU A 16 8.84 -8.62 4.83
CA LEU A 16 9.35 -8.46 3.46
C LEU A 16 10.80 -8.00 3.48
N PRO A 17 11.60 -8.42 2.49
CA PRO A 17 12.97 -7.93 2.39
C PRO A 17 13.02 -6.50 1.88
N VAL A 18 13.95 -5.72 2.43
CA VAL A 18 14.23 -4.34 2.03
C VAL A 18 15.63 -4.33 1.42
N ASN A 19 15.72 -3.92 0.16
CA ASN A 19 17.00 -3.99 -0.54
C ASN A 19 18.00 -2.94 -0.04
N VAL A 20 19.26 -3.21 -0.29
CA VAL A 20 20.34 -2.29 0.07
C VAL A 20 20.09 -0.93 -0.58
N GLY A 21 20.26 0.12 0.21
CA GLY A 21 20.06 1.48 -0.25
C GLY A 21 18.66 2.01 -0.06
N THR A 22 17.74 1.21 0.47
CA THR A 22 16.34 1.59 0.65
C THR A 22 16.02 1.84 2.12
N THR A 23 15.28 2.90 2.40
CA THR A 23 14.76 3.21 3.73
C THR A 23 13.24 3.32 3.67
N ILE A 24 12.57 2.68 4.61
CA ILE A 24 11.12 2.74 4.73
C ILE A 24 10.81 3.21 6.14
N GLU A 25 10.04 4.29 6.27
CA GLU A 25 9.71 4.86 7.57
C GLU A 25 8.42 4.27 8.12
N GLU A 26 8.36 4.17 9.42
CA GLU A 26 7.17 3.69 10.13
C GLU A 26 5.94 4.51 9.72
N GLY A 27 4.83 3.84 9.47
CA GLY A 27 3.57 4.49 9.11
C GLY A 27 3.38 4.74 7.62
N CYS A 28 4.41 4.51 6.80
CA CYS A 28 4.29 4.69 5.36
C CYS A 28 3.63 3.48 4.71
N MET A 29 2.95 3.72 3.57
CA MET A 29 2.48 2.62 2.75
C MET A 29 3.67 1.89 2.16
N VAL A 30 3.64 0.56 2.24
CA VAL A 30 4.69 -0.32 1.71
C VAL A 30 4.16 -1.01 0.47
N VAL A 31 4.96 -0.94 -0.60
CA VAL A 31 4.67 -1.61 -1.86
C VAL A 31 5.81 -2.53 -2.22
N ILE A 32 5.56 -3.46 -3.12
CA ILE A 32 6.62 -4.24 -3.77
C ILE A 32 6.54 -4.02 -5.27
N ASP A 33 7.68 -4.06 -5.93
CA ASP A 33 7.75 -4.01 -7.40
C ASP A 33 7.96 -5.42 -7.94
N SER A 34 8.35 -5.53 -9.20
CA SER A 34 8.54 -6.83 -9.84
C SER A 34 9.67 -7.66 -9.20
N THR A 35 10.55 -7.04 -8.41
CA THR A 35 11.63 -7.77 -7.74
C THR A 35 11.17 -8.43 -6.43
N GLY A 36 10.02 -8.01 -5.90
CA GLY A 36 9.52 -8.53 -4.63
C GLY A 36 10.10 -7.86 -3.40
N TYR A 37 10.98 -6.89 -3.55
CA TYR A 37 11.52 -6.14 -2.42
C TYR A 37 10.58 -5.01 -2.04
N ALA A 38 10.50 -4.75 -0.74
CA ALA A 38 9.64 -3.70 -0.21
C ALA A 38 10.24 -2.32 -0.43
N LYS A 39 9.37 -1.35 -0.69
CA LYS A 39 9.76 0.06 -0.74
C LYS A 39 8.56 0.93 -0.40
N THR A 40 8.81 2.20 -0.15
CA THR A 40 7.75 3.16 0.14
C THR A 40 6.91 3.40 -1.12
N ALA A 41 5.59 3.52 -0.96
CA ALA A 41 4.70 3.79 -2.07
C ALA A 41 5.05 5.12 -2.74
N ALA A 42 4.88 5.15 -4.05
CA ALA A 42 5.16 6.34 -4.86
C ALA A 42 4.22 6.34 -6.05
N GLU A 43 4.19 7.43 -6.80
CA GLU A 43 3.38 7.52 -8.00
C GLU A 43 4.08 6.77 -9.14
N GLU A 44 3.80 5.48 -9.23
CA GLU A 44 4.38 4.57 -10.22
C GLU A 44 3.38 3.50 -10.58
N THR A 45 3.51 2.94 -11.76
CA THR A 45 2.75 1.74 -12.14
C THR A 45 3.55 0.48 -11.79
N GLY A 46 2.88 -0.66 -11.80
CA GLY A 46 3.56 -1.94 -11.57
C GLY A 46 3.88 -2.25 -10.12
N LEU A 47 3.33 -1.50 -9.19
CA LEU A 47 3.54 -1.72 -7.77
C LEU A 47 2.34 -2.46 -7.17
N VAL A 48 2.62 -3.31 -6.19
CA VAL A 48 1.58 -3.99 -5.42
C VAL A 48 1.63 -3.46 -3.99
N THR A 49 0.54 -2.83 -3.55
CA THR A 49 0.47 -2.28 -2.20
C THR A 49 0.21 -3.40 -1.21
N ILE A 50 1.04 -3.49 -0.19
CA ILE A 50 0.98 -4.55 0.80
C ILE A 50 0.30 -4.09 2.08
N GLY A 51 0.67 -2.93 2.59
CA GLY A 51 0.12 -2.44 3.85
C GLY A 51 0.91 -1.27 4.40
N ILE A 52 0.97 -1.17 5.71
CA ILE A 52 1.62 -0.08 6.43
C ILE A 52 2.82 -0.59 7.20
N ALA A 53 3.93 0.14 7.15
CA ALA A 53 5.16 -0.22 7.86
C ALA A 53 4.97 -0.12 9.37
N GLU A 54 5.31 -1.19 10.09
CA GLU A 54 5.21 -1.23 11.55
C GLU A 54 6.42 -0.60 12.24
N SER A 55 7.51 -0.41 11.52
CA SER A 55 8.73 0.19 12.06
C SER A 55 9.53 0.82 10.93
N THR A 56 10.51 1.64 11.30
CA THR A 56 11.44 2.21 10.33
C THR A 56 12.58 1.23 10.09
N VAL A 57 12.85 0.96 8.82
CA VAL A 57 13.96 0.06 8.43
C VAL A 57 14.81 0.76 7.39
N ALA A 58 16.11 0.87 7.68
CA ALA A 58 17.09 1.44 6.76
C ALA A 58 18.10 0.35 6.40
N ALA A 59 18.04 -0.12 5.16
CA ALA A 59 18.95 -1.16 4.67
C ALA A 59 20.15 -0.50 4.00
N GLU A 60 21.10 -0.04 4.79
CA GLU A 60 22.23 0.75 4.30
C GLU A 60 23.31 -0.10 3.62
N THR A 61 23.72 -1.18 4.26
CA THR A 61 24.84 -2.00 3.77
C THR A 61 24.45 -3.44 3.50
N GLU A 62 23.27 -3.87 3.95
CA GLU A 62 22.83 -5.25 3.74
C GLU A 62 21.31 -5.27 3.67
N VAL A 63 20.75 -6.31 3.08
CA VAL A 63 19.32 -6.51 3.03
C VAL A 63 18.78 -6.67 4.45
N LYS A 64 17.72 -5.96 4.75
CA LYS A 64 17.02 -6.07 6.02
C LYS A 64 15.59 -6.50 5.77
N HIS A 65 14.84 -6.71 6.83
CA HIS A 65 13.46 -7.15 6.73
C HIS A 65 12.55 -6.19 7.47
N ILE A 66 11.37 -5.97 6.93
CA ILE A 66 10.38 -5.06 7.53
C ILE A 66 9.09 -5.81 7.78
N CYS A 67 8.50 -5.55 8.95
CA CYS A 67 7.18 -6.08 9.28
C CYS A 67 6.12 -5.09 8.78
N VAL A 68 5.16 -5.61 8.02
CA VAL A 68 4.12 -4.80 7.40
C VAL A 68 2.76 -5.29 7.87
N ARG A 69 1.92 -4.37 8.34
CA ARG A 69 0.55 -4.68 8.72
C ARG A 69 -0.32 -4.63 7.46
N ARG A 70 -0.98 -5.73 7.15
CA ARG A 70 -1.77 -5.87 5.92
C ARG A 70 -3.25 -5.64 6.11
N LYS A 71 -3.79 -6.05 7.24
CA LYS A 71 -5.24 -6.08 7.46
C LYS A 71 -5.70 -5.00 8.41
N GLY A 72 -6.91 -4.53 8.19
CA GLY A 72 -7.52 -3.46 8.95
C GLY A 72 -7.80 -2.28 8.04
N LEU A 73 -8.30 -1.22 8.66
CA LEU A 73 -8.54 0.03 7.95
C LEU A 73 -7.47 1.02 8.37
N PHE A 74 -6.91 1.71 7.41
CA PHE A 74 -5.82 2.66 7.66
C PHE A 74 -6.22 4.04 7.20
N LEU A 75 -5.90 5.04 8.02
CA LEU A 75 -6.25 6.42 7.72
C LEU A 75 -5.13 7.06 6.91
N LEU A 76 -5.44 7.42 5.67
CA LEU A 76 -4.49 8.00 4.74
C LEU A 76 -4.93 9.40 4.32
N ASP A 77 -3.99 10.17 3.77
CA ASP A 77 -4.27 11.51 3.30
C ASP A 77 -5.01 11.47 1.97
N ASN A 78 -6.03 12.30 1.84
CA ASN A 78 -6.76 12.45 0.59
C ASN A 78 -6.05 13.48 -0.30
N SER A 79 -6.07 13.24 -1.61
CA SER A 79 -5.58 14.21 -2.57
C SER A 79 -6.55 15.39 -2.67
N THR A 80 -6.15 16.42 -3.39
CA THR A 80 -6.97 17.62 -3.57
C THR A 80 -7.26 17.82 -5.06
N GLY A 81 -8.19 18.75 -5.35
CA GLY A 81 -8.52 19.08 -6.73
C GLY A 81 -9.17 17.94 -7.47
N ALA A 82 -8.75 17.72 -8.70
CA ALA A 82 -9.32 16.70 -9.58
C ALA A 82 -9.05 15.28 -9.09
N ASP A 83 -8.04 15.09 -8.24
CA ASP A 83 -7.67 13.78 -7.70
C ASP A 83 -8.36 13.45 -6.38
N MET A 84 -9.13 14.38 -5.84
CA MET A 84 -9.75 14.21 -4.54
C MET A 84 -10.74 13.06 -4.53
N ILE A 85 -10.64 12.19 -3.52
CA ILE A 85 -11.60 11.12 -3.31
C ILE A 85 -12.86 11.73 -2.71
N LYS A 86 -14.00 11.47 -3.34
CA LYS A 86 -15.31 12.01 -2.94
C LYS A 86 -16.23 10.87 -2.56
N GLN A 87 -17.41 11.22 -2.04
CA GLN A 87 -18.38 10.23 -1.59
C GLN A 87 -18.71 9.20 -2.68
N GLU A 88 -18.73 9.61 -3.93
CA GLU A 88 -19.01 8.70 -5.05
C GLU A 88 -17.93 7.63 -5.24
N HIS A 89 -16.78 7.80 -4.60
CA HIS A 89 -15.65 6.87 -4.70
C HIS A 89 -15.59 5.86 -3.56
N VAL A 90 -16.53 5.94 -2.62
CA VAL A 90 -16.57 4.99 -1.48
C VAL A 90 -16.84 3.59 -2.00
N PHE A 91 -16.08 2.63 -1.49
CA PHE A 91 -16.04 1.23 -1.92
C PHE A 91 -15.52 1.02 -3.33
N LYS A 92 -14.76 1.99 -3.84
CA LYS A 92 -14.04 1.87 -5.10
C LYS A 92 -12.54 1.94 -4.84
N PRO A 93 -11.72 1.48 -5.80
CA PRO A 93 -10.27 1.55 -5.64
C PRO A 93 -9.76 2.98 -5.53
N CYS A 94 -8.70 3.16 -4.75
CA CYS A 94 -7.92 4.40 -4.75
C CYS A 94 -6.49 4.06 -5.14
N TYR A 95 -5.72 5.09 -5.46
CA TYR A 95 -4.41 4.92 -6.08
C TYR A 95 -3.35 5.69 -5.31
N ALA A 96 -2.17 5.08 -5.16
CA ALA A 96 -1.10 5.68 -4.38
C ALA A 96 -0.40 6.80 -5.17
N VAL A 97 -0.23 7.95 -4.54
CA VAL A 97 0.52 9.06 -5.11
C VAL A 97 1.72 9.44 -4.23
N GLY A 98 1.84 8.86 -3.07
CA GLY A 98 2.96 9.10 -2.17
C GLY A 98 2.95 8.13 -1.02
N ALA A 99 3.80 8.39 -0.03
CA ALA A 99 3.97 7.50 1.12
C ALA A 99 2.71 7.33 1.95
N SER A 100 1.85 8.35 1.98
CA SER A 100 0.64 8.32 2.80
C SER A 100 -0.56 8.95 2.11
N GLU A 101 -0.45 9.30 0.84
CA GLU A 101 -1.51 9.99 0.11
C GLU A 101 -2.09 9.09 -0.99
N VAL A 102 -3.41 9.14 -1.13
CA VAL A 102 -4.14 8.39 -2.16
C VAL A 102 -5.05 9.30 -2.96
N ALA A 103 -5.30 8.91 -4.21
CA ALA A 103 -6.10 9.68 -5.16
C ALA A 103 -7.23 8.82 -5.72
N ALA A 104 -8.26 9.47 -6.23
CA ALA A 104 -9.41 8.79 -6.83
C ALA A 104 -9.10 8.23 -8.22
N LYS A 105 -8.08 8.74 -8.89
CA LYS A 105 -7.76 8.37 -10.27
C LYS A 105 -6.44 7.64 -10.36
N ASP A 106 -6.33 6.77 -11.37
CA ASP A 106 -5.09 6.00 -11.61
C ASP A 106 -4.05 6.81 -12.39
N ARG A 107 -4.32 8.08 -12.66
CA ARG A 107 -3.42 8.97 -13.42
C ARG A 107 -3.73 10.42 -13.12
N GLU A 108 -2.73 11.26 -13.27
CA GLU A 108 -2.93 12.70 -13.14
C GLU A 108 -3.58 13.25 -14.41
N SER A 109 -3.09 12.82 -15.56
CA SER A 109 -3.62 13.25 -16.85
C SER A 109 -3.17 12.25 -17.93
N GLY A 110 -3.72 12.42 -19.14
CA GLY A 110 -3.30 11.60 -20.28
C GLY A 110 -4.09 10.30 -20.38
N ASP A 111 -3.64 9.43 -21.29
CA ASP A 111 -4.36 8.21 -21.65
C ASP A 111 -3.88 6.95 -20.95
N ALA A 112 -2.76 7.01 -20.28
CA ALA A 112 -2.17 5.85 -19.63
C ALA A 112 -2.14 6.03 -18.12
N ALA A 113 -2.32 4.94 -17.39
CA ALA A 113 -2.20 4.95 -15.93
C ALA A 113 -0.78 5.29 -15.51
N THR A 114 -0.63 6.07 -14.45
CA THR A 114 0.67 6.45 -13.90
C THR A 114 0.81 6.05 -12.44
N ARG A 115 -0.21 5.42 -11.88
CA ARG A 115 -0.28 5.08 -10.46
C ARG A 115 -0.69 3.64 -10.28
N SER A 116 -0.34 3.07 -9.13
CA SER A 116 -0.78 1.72 -8.76
C SER A 116 -1.90 1.80 -7.74
N ALA A 117 -2.80 0.82 -7.77
CA ALA A 117 -3.89 0.76 -6.81
C ALA A 117 -3.33 0.61 -5.40
N ALA A 118 -3.90 1.35 -4.46
CA ALA A 118 -3.52 1.25 -3.05
C ALA A 118 -4.47 0.32 -2.31
N GLY A 119 -5.76 0.51 -2.47
CA GLY A 119 -6.75 -0.28 -1.76
C GLY A 119 -8.15 0.20 -2.10
N ILE A 120 -9.09 -0.13 -1.23
CA ILE A 120 -10.50 0.25 -1.39
C ILE A 120 -10.86 1.33 -0.38
N VAL A 121 -11.50 2.40 -0.83
CA VAL A 121 -11.95 3.48 0.05
C VAL A 121 -13.15 2.99 0.85
N VAL A 122 -13.11 3.14 2.16
CA VAL A 122 -14.21 2.71 3.02
C VAL A 122 -14.99 3.89 3.57
N GLU A 123 -14.31 4.97 3.93
CA GLU A 123 -14.96 6.12 4.54
C GLU A 123 -14.10 7.37 4.39
N ILE A 124 -14.74 8.52 4.25
CA ILE A 124 -14.05 9.81 4.15
C ILE A 124 -14.29 10.58 5.43
N VAL A 125 -13.22 11.10 6.05
CA VAL A 125 -13.30 11.89 7.28
C VAL A 125 -12.45 13.13 7.10
N GLY A 126 -13.09 14.27 6.86
CA GLY A 126 -12.37 15.53 6.64
C GLY A 126 -11.47 15.42 5.40
N ASP A 127 -10.19 15.68 5.57
CA ASP A 127 -9.20 15.60 4.52
C ASP A 127 -8.47 14.25 4.49
N LYS A 128 -9.05 13.23 5.15
CA LYS A 128 -8.46 11.90 5.20
C LYS A 128 -9.48 10.85 4.78
N VAL A 129 -8.97 9.67 4.45
CA VAL A 129 -9.81 8.54 4.05
C VAL A 129 -9.35 7.26 4.75
N TRP A 130 -10.32 6.44 5.14
CA TRP A 130 -10.05 5.09 5.63
C TRP A 130 -9.97 4.17 4.42
N VAL A 131 -8.90 3.40 4.36
CA VAL A 131 -8.60 2.53 3.22
C VAL A 131 -8.32 1.12 3.71
N GLU A 132 -8.88 0.15 3.00
CA GLU A 132 -8.61 -1.26 3.23
C GLU A 132 -7.67 -1.77 2.13
N PHE A 133 -6.52 -2.33 2.53
CA PHE A 133 -5.54 -2.83 1.56
C PHE A 133 -5.84 -4.27 1.17
N GLY A 134 -5.64 -4.57 -0.10
CA GLY A 134 -5.44 -5.90 -0.67
C GLY A 134 -6.33 -7.06 -0.26
N GLY A 135 -7.13 -6.88 0.75
CA GLY A 135 -7.88 -7.97 1.33
C GLY A 135 -9.15 -8.33 0.60
N SER A 136 -9.54 -7.52 -0.33
CA SER A 136 -10.83 -7.68 -1.00
C SER A 136 -10.76 -8.63 -2.18
N ASN A 137 -9.65 -9.15 -2.46
CA ASN A 137 -9.47 -10.01 -3.62
C ASN A 137 -9.94 -11.42 -3.38
#